data_64767f3a00ede9c20dff9c245bf7e24d
#
_entry.id   64767f3a00ede9c20dff9c245bf7e24d
#
_cell.length_a   1.000
_cell.length_b   1.000
_cell.length_c   1.000
_cell.angle_alpha   90.00
_cell.angle_beta   90.00
_cell.angle_gamma   90.00
#
_symmetry.space_group_name_H-M   'P 1'
#
loop_
_entity.id
_entity.type
_entity.pdbx_description
1 polymer ?
#
loop_
_entity_poly.entity_id
_entity_poly.type
_entity_poly.pdbx_seq_one_letter_code
_entity_poly.pdbx_strand_id
1 'polypeptide(L)'
;MLLPKKTKFRKYQRGRRRGASKGQTTVRAGDFGLKALEVGWVTNRQIEAARIAMTRKIRRGGKVWINVFPDKPVTQKPAETRMGSGKGAPEHWVAVVKPGRVMFELAGVDEPLAKEALRLAGRKLPLKTKVVTREADLFAS
;
A
#
# COMPACT_ATOMS: atom_id res chain seq x y z
N MET A 1 -10.64 -9.74 -1.47
CA MET A 1 -9.48 -8.99 -0.97
C MET A 1 -8.18 -9.62 -1.44
N LEU A 2 -7.12 -8.84 -1.43
CA LEU A 2 -5.81 -9.33 -1.84
C LEU A 2 -5.22 -10.28 -0.81
N LEU A 3 -4.96 -11.50 -1.23
CA LEU A 3 -4.34 -12.54 -0.39
C LEU A 3 -3.38 -13.36 -1.24
N PRO A 4 -2.26 -13.86 -0.66
CA PRO A 4 -1.38 -14.76 -1.38
C PRO A 4 -2.10 -16.08 -1.69
N LYS A 5 -1.92 -16.60 -2.88
CA LYS A 5 -2.50 -17.88 -3.27
C LYS A 5 -1.84 -19.05 -2.55
N LYS A 6 -0.53 -18.97 -2.36
CA LYS A 6 0.26 -19.95 -1.62
C LYS A 6 1.19 -19.25 -0.67
N THR A 7 1.40 -19.83 0.49
CA THR A 7 2.31 -19.28 1.48
C THR A 7 3.29 -20.35 1.93
N LYS A 8 4.55 -19.98 2.05
CA LYS A 8 5.55 -20.86 2.63
C LYS A 8 5.31 -21.02 4.13
N PHE A 9 4.94 -19.93 4.79
CA PHE A 9 4.58 -19.92 6.21
C PHE A 9 3.30 -19.13 6.38
N ARG A 10 2.37 -19.64 7.18
CA ARG A 10 1.13 -18.91 7.49
C ARG A 10 1.34 -17.84 8.54
N LYS A 11 2.35 -17.98 9.36
CA LYS A 11 2.65 -17.04 10.44
C LYS A 11 4.10 -16.63 10.35
N TYR A 12 4.35 -15.34 10.51
CA TYR A 12 5.68 -14.77 10.53
C TYR A 12 5.92 -14.02 11.82
N GLN A 13 7.20 -13.93 12.20
CA GLN A 13 7.58 -13.08 13.29
C GLN A 13 7.51 -11.62 12.84
N ARG A 14 7.25 -10.73 13.80
CA ARG A 14 7.24 -9.31 13.54
C ARG A 14 8.65 -8.84 13.18
N GLY A 15 8.84 -8.34 11.98
CA GLY A 15 10.14 -7.85 11.53
C GLY A 15 10.39 -6.41 11.93
N ARG A 16 11.60 -5.93 11.65
CA ARG A 16 11.98 -4.54 11.87
C ARG A 16 11.40 -3.65 10.76
N ARG A 17 10.89 -2.48 11.14
CA ARG A 17 10.35 -1.50 10.21
C ARG A 17 11.35 -0.37 9.96
N ARG A 18 12.54 -0.73 9.49
CA ARG A 18 13.62 0.25 9.30
C ARG A 18 14.05 0.33 7.84
N GLY A 19 14.69 1.44 7.50
CA GLY A 19 15.28 1.66 6.20
C GLY A 19 14.32 2.29 5.21
N ALA A 20 14.83 2.62 4.03
CA ALA A 20 14.07 3.17 2.92
C ALA A 20 13.80 2.08 1.88
N SER A 21 12.83 2.33 1.01
CA SER A 21 12.54 1.43 -0.09
C SER A 21 13.70 1.44 -1.08
N LYS A 22 14.10 0.25 -1.54
CA LYS A 22 15.14 0.11 -2.56
C LYS A 22 14.56 -0.11 -3.95
N GLY A 23 13.28 -0.44 -4.04
CA GLY A 23 12.60 -0.65 -5.31
C GLY A 23 11.32 0.16 -5.39
N GLN A 24 10.83 0.35 -6.61
CA GLN A 24 9.57 1.04 -6.86
C GLN A 24 9.51 2.43 -6.22
N THR A 25 10.57 3.22 -6.40
CA THR A 25 10.66 4.56 -5.83
C THR A 25 10.24 5.66 -6.79
N THR A 26 9.99 5.32 -8.05
CA THR A 26 9.55 6.24 -9.07
C THR A 26 8.29 5.73 -9.75
N VAL A 27 7.56 6.63 -10.38
CA VAL A 27 6.40 6.27 -11.20
C VAL A 27 6.89 5.63 -12.50
N ARG A 28 6.48 4.39 -12.74
CA ARG A 28 6.96 3.61 -13.90
C ARG A 28 5.88 3.32 -14.92
N ALA A 29 4.71 2.86 -14.47
CA ALA A 29 3.63 2.44 -15.35
C ALA A 29 2.65 3.57 -15.64
N GLY A 30 2.38 4.41 -14.67
CA GLY A 30 1.40 5.49 -14.79
C GLY A 30 2.04 6.84 -15.05
N ASP A 31 1.22 7.88 -14.95
CA ASP A 31 1.65 9.28 -15.06
C ASP A 31 1.79 9.92 -13.69
N PHE A 32 1.05 9.43 -12.71
CA PHE A 32 1.02 9.93 -11.35
C PHE A 32 1.11 8.77 -10.38
N GLY A 33 1.61 9.03 -9.20
CA GLY A 33 1.74 8.00 -8.17
C GLY A 33 1.55 8.53 -6.77
N LEU A 34 1.31 7.61 -5.84
CA LEU A 34 1.20 7.90 -4.42
C LEU A 34 2.40 7.28 -3.72
N LYS A 35 3.28 8.12 -3.22
CA LYS A 35 4.53 7.69 -2.57
C LYS A 35 4.40 7.73 -1.06
N ALA A 36 4.91 6.71 -0.40
CA ALA A 36 4.96 6.65 1.06
C ALA A 36 6.06 7.57 1.59
N LEU A 37 5.77 8.34 2.61
CA LEU A 37 6.73 9.23 3.27
C LEU A 37 7.25 8.67 4.59
N GLU A 38 6.63 7.62 5.08
CA GLU A 38 7.04 6.97 6.33
C GLU A 38 6.85 5.46 6.23
N VAL A 39 7.44 4.73 7.16
CA VAL A 39 7.28 3.29 7.23
C VAL A 39 5.93 2.92 7.84
N GLY A 40 5.33 1.84 7.35
CA GLY A 40 4.09 1.36 7.93
C GLY A 40 3.68 0.01 7.37
N TRP A 41 2.72 -0.60 8.04
CA TRP A 41 2.07 -1.82 7.58
C TRP A 41 0.72 -1.45 7.01
N VAL A 42 0.52 -1.78 5.75
CA VAL A 42 -0.74 -1.50 5.05
C VAL A 42 -1.49 -2.82 4.90
N THR A 43 -2.68 -2.89 5.48
CA THR A 43 -3.48 -4.12 5.44
C THR A 43 -4.13 -4.30 4.07
N ASN A 44 -4.53 -5.54 3.77
CA ASN A 44 -5.27 -5.83 2.54
C ASN A 44 -6.58 -5.03 2.46
N ARG A 45 -7.22 -4.76 3.59
CA ARG A 45 -8.44 -3.93 3.64
C ARG A 45 -8.15 -2.49 3.31
N GLN A 46 -7.02 -1.95 3.78
CA GLN A 46 -6.62 -0.58 3.47
C GLN A 46 -6.25 -0.42 2.01
N ILE A 47 -5.55 -1.39 1.43
CA ILE A 47 -5.22 -1.39 0.00
C ILE A 47 -6.50 -1.39 -0.83
N GLU A 48 -7.45 -2.23 -0.47
CA GLU A 48 -8.73 -2.32 -1.18
C GLU A 48 -9.53 -1.04 -1.03
N ALA A 49 -9.57 -0.44 0.16
CA ALA A 49 -10.26 0.81 0.40
C ALA A 49 -9.64 1.95 -0.43
N ALA A 50 -8.32 2.01 -0.51
CA ALA A 50 -7.62 3.00 -1.31
C ALA A 50 -7.94 2.83 -2.80
N ARG A 51 -7.92 1.60 -3.29
CA ARG A 51 -8.28 1.28 -4.68
C ARG A 51 -9.70 1.75 -5.01
N ILE A 52 -10.64 1.44 -4.14
CA ILE A 52 -12.03 1.83 -4.34
C ILE A 52 -12.18 3.36 -4.36
N ALA A 53 -11.50 4.05 -3.44
CA ALA A 53 -11.54 5.51 -3.38
C ALA A 53 -11.03 6.15 -4.68
N MET A 54 -9.91 5.65 -5.22
CA MET A 54 -9.38 6.13 -6.50
C MET A 54 -10.33 5.83 -7.65
N THR A 55 -10.81 4.60 -7.73
CA THR A 55 -11.67 4.15 -8.83
C THR A 55 -12.97 4.93 -8.88
N ARG A 56 -13.57 5.21 -7.71
CA ARG A 56 -14.80 6.01 -7.65
C ARG A 56 -14.57 7.44 -8.12
N LYS A 57 -13.41 8.01 -7.78
CA LYS A 57 -13.11 9.38 -8.15
C LYS A 57 -12.87 9.55 -9.66
N ILE A 58 -12.12 8.64 -10.25
CA ILE A 58 -11.84 8.69 -11.69
C ILE A 58 -12.93 8.04 -12.53
N ARG A 59 -13.83 7.32 -11.89
CA ARG A 59 -14.94 6.61 -12.53
C ARG A 59 -14.44 5.65 -13.62
N ARG A 60 -14.94 5.81 -14.85
CA ARG A 60 -14.59 4.91 -15.96
C ARG A 60 -13.34 5.30 -16.71
N GLY A 61 -12.79 6.47 -16.43
CA GLY A 61 -11.57 6.91 -17.08
C GLY A 61 -10.35 6.37 -16.36
N GLY A 62 -9.26 6.31 -17.08
CA GLY A 62 -7.98 6.01 -16.49
C GLY A 62 -7.70 4.55 -16.17
N LYS A 63 -6.51 4.35 -15.66
CA LYS A 63 -5.98 3.04 -15.33
C LYS A 63 -5.23 3.13 -14.00
N VAL A 64 -5.38 2.11 -13.16
CA VAL A 64 -4.80 2.07 -11.82
C VAL A 64 -3.86 0.88 -11.72
N TRP A 65 -2.68 1.09 -11.17
CA TRP A 65 -1.74 0.03 -10.80
C TRP A 65 -1.55 0.02 -9.31
N ILE A 66 -1.54 -1.17 -8.73
CA ILE A 66 -1.26 -1.38 -7.31
C ILE A 66 0.10 -2.04 -7.20
N ASN A 67 1.07 -1.33 -6.62
CA ASN A 67 2.46 -1.77 -6.54
C ASN A 67 2.82 -2.38 -5.18
N VAL A 68 1.84 -2.61 -4.34
CA VAL A 68 2.03 -3.24 -3.04
C VAL A 68 1.14 -4.46 -2.93
N PHE A 69 1.64 -5.50 -2.25
CA PHE A 69 0.88 -6.72 -2.07
C PHE A 69 0.99 -7.17 -0.61
N PRO A 70 -0.12 -7.55 0.02
CA PRO A 70 -0.13 -7.95 1.43
C PRO A 70 0.30 -9.40 1.59
N ASP A 71 1.60 -9.63 1.66
CA ASP A 71 2.17 -10.97 1.72
C ASP A 71 2.61 -11.40 3.13
N LYS A 72 2.55 -10.49 4.11
CA LYS A 72 2.94 -10.79 5.48
C LYS A 72 1.71 -11.03 6.35
N PRO A 73 1.57 -12.23 6.94
CA PRO A 73 0.46 -12.49 7.86
C PRO A 73 0.74 -11.86 9.22
N VAL A 74 -0.29 -11.25 9.80
CA VAL A 74 -0.23 -10.68 11.12
C VAL A 74 -1.26 -11.37 12.00
N THR A 75 -0.81 -11.85 13.17
CA THR A 75 -1.69 -12.45 14.15
C THR A 75 -1.96 -11.46 15.25
N GLN A 76 -3.21 -11.42 15.68
CA GLN A 76 -3.62 -10.62 16.82
C GLN A 76 -4.11 -11.55 17.91
N LYS A 77 -3.57 -11.39 19.13
CA LYS A 77 -4.07 -12.17 20.26
C LYS A 77 -5.45 -11.66 20.63
N PRO A 78 -6.46 -12.53 20.69
CA PRO A 78 -7.74 -12.13 21.26
C PRO A 78 -7.55 -11.63 22.70
N ALA A 79 -8.38 -10.69 23.11
CA ALA A 79 -8.30 -10.15 24.47
C ALA A 79 -8.43 -11.25 25.54
N GLU A 80 -9.09 -12.35 25.20
CA GLU A 80 -9.33 -13.48 26.10
C GLU A 80 -8.25 -14.56 26.02
N THR A 81 -7.25 -14.38 25.17
CA THR A 81 -6.19 -15.40 25.04
C THR A 81 -5.33 -15.40 26.28
N ARG A 82 -5.30 -16.54 26.94
CA ARG A 82 -4.47 -16.72 28.13
C ARG A 82 -3.06 -17.10 27.73
N MET A 83 -2.11 -16.86 28.63
CA MET A 83 -0.72 -17.24 28.43
C MET A 83 -0.60 -18.73 28.15
N GLY A 84 0.31 -19.07 27.26
CA GLY A 84 0.58 -20.46 26.91
C GLY A 84 -0.21 -21.00 25.74
N SER A 85 -1.15 -20.23 25.19
CA SER A 85 -1.97 -20.67 24.06
C SER A 85 -1.27 -20.63 22.71
N GLY A 86 -0.04 -20.12 22.64
CA GLY A 86 0.67 -20.02 21.40
C GLY A 86 0.14 -18.90 20.49
N LYS A 87 0.66 -18.85 19.28
CA LYS A 87 0.29 -17.85 18.31
C LYS A 87 -1.08 -18.17 17.69
N GLY A 88 -1.97 -17.20 17.68
CA GLY A 88 -3.28 -17.37 17.06
C GLY A 88 -3.19 -17.48 15.54
N ALA A 89 -4.32 -17.74 14.88
CA ALA A 89 -4.40 -17.75 13.43
C ALA A 89 -4.16 -16.35 12.86
N PRO A 90 -3.62 -16.22 11.63
CA PRO A 90 -3.49 -14.91 11.01
C PRO A 90 -4.86 -14.25 10.83
N GLU A 91 -5.01 -13.03 11.34
CA GLU A 91 -6.27 -12.29 11.19
C GLU A 91 -6.30 -11.45 9.93
N HIS A 92 -5.15 -10.97 9.50
CA HIS A 92 -5.08 -10.17 8.29
C HIS A 92 -3.68 -10.24 7.69
N TRP A 93 -3.60 -9.82 6.46
CA TRP A 93 -2.35 -9.77 5.70
C TRP A 93 -1.97 -8.32 5.49
N VAL A 94 -0.68 -8.04 5.57
CA VAL A 94 -0.15 -6.68 5.42
C VAL A 94 1.00 -6.64 4.42
N ALA A 95 1.12 -5.48 3.78
CA ALA A 95 2.32 -5.13 3.03
C ALA A 95 3.19 -4.26 3.93
N VAL A 96 4.48 -4.58 3.99
CA VAL A 96 5.44 -3.74 4.70
C VAL A 96 5.90 -2.67 3.71
N VAL A 97 5.58 -1.43 4.01
CA VAL A 97 5.90 -0.29 3.14
C VAL A 97 6.97 0.56 3.80
N LYS A 98 8.02 0.85 3.05
CA LYS A 98 9.12 1.70 3.51
C LYS A 98 9.04 3.06 2.85
N PRO A 99 9.63 4.12 3.47
CA PRO A 99 9.61 5.45 2.87
C PRO A 99 10.21 5.45 1.46
N GLY A 100 9.59 6.19 0.56
CA GLY A 100 10.02 6.28 -0.83
C GLY A 100 9.27 5.34 -1.77
N ARG A 101 8.54 4.37 -1.25
CA ARG A 101 7.81 3.42 -2.10
C ARG A 101 6.63 4.09 -2.79
N VAL A 102 6.52 3.93 -4.10
CA VAL A 102 5.34 4.32 -4.86
C VAL A 102 4.34 3.17 -4.79
N MET A 103 3.30 3.35 -3.99
CA MET A 103 2.34 2.28 -3.69
C MET A 103 1.29 2.11 -4.77
N PHE A 104 0.83 3.21 -5.35
CA PHE A 104 -0.21 3.21 -6.37
C PHE A 104 0.21 4.11 -7.51
N GLU A 105 -0.23 3.77 -8.72
CA GLU A 105 -0.01 4.61 -9.90
C GLU A 105 -1.31 4.79 -10.66
N LEU A 106 -1.41 5.88 -11.38
CA LEU A 106 -2.62 6.28 -12.07
C LEU A 106 -2.24 6.92 -13.40
N ALA A 107 -2.99 6.61 -14.45
CA ALA A 107 -2.79 7.19 -15.77
C ALA A 107 -4.12 7.37 -16.50
N GLY A 108 -4.10 8.19 -17.55
CA GLY A 108 -5.26 8.38 -18.41
C GLY A 108 -6.30 9.33 -17.86
N VAL A 109 -5.93 10.18 -16.89
CA VAL A 109 -6.80 11.20 -16.31
C VAL A 109 -6.06 12.52 -16.20
N ASP A 110 -6.80 13.61 -16.11
CA ASP A 110 -6.24 14.94 -15.92
C ASP A 110 -5.47 15.05 -14.60
N GLU A 111 -4.46 15.89 -14.58
CA GLU A 111 -3.64 16.08 -13.40
C GLU A 111 -4.44 16.47 -12.14
N PRO A 112 -5.36 17.47 -12.18
CA PRO A 112 -6.15 17.80 -10.98
C PRO A 112 -6.97 16.64 -10.47
N LEU A 113 -7.59 15.88 -11.37
CA LEU A 113 -8.39 14.72 -11.01
C LEU A 113 -7.53 13.60 -10.44
N ALA A 114 -6.38 13.35 -11.06
CA ALA A 114 -5.44 12.32 -10.58
C ALA A 114 -4.93 12.66 -9.18
N LYS A 115 -4.54 13.91 -8.94
CA LYS A 115 -4.06 14.33 -7.63
C LYS A 115 -5.12 14.16 -6.56
N GLU A 116 -6.36 14.53 -6.86
CA GLU A 116 -7.45 14.37 -5.92
C GLU A 116 -7.75 12.91 -5.63
N ALA A 117 -7.79 12.07 -6.67
CA ALA A 117 -8.02 10.63 -6.50
C ALA A 117 -6.94 10.00 -5.62
N LEU A 118 -5.67 10.33 -5.85
CA LEU A 118 -4.56 9.80 -5.06
C LEU A 118 -4.58 10.32 -3.63
N ARG A 119 -4.97 11.57 -3.40
CA ARG A 119 -5.14 12.09 -2.05
C ARG A 119 -6.23 11.37 -1.28
N LEU A 120 -7.33 11.07 -1.94
CA LEU A 120 -8.42 10.30 -1.32
C LEU A 120 -7.96 8.88 -0.97
N ALA A 121 -7.19 8.26 -1.84
CA ALA A 121 -6.58 6.96 -1.55
C ALA A 121 -5.65 7.03 -0.34
N GLY A 122 -4.82 8.08 -0.28
CA GLY A 122 -3.88 8.27 0.82
C GLY A 122 -4.56 8.39 2.19
N ARG A 123 -5.77 8.93 2.22
CA ARG A 123 -6.55 9.04 3.46
C ARG A 123 -7.00 7.70 4.01
N LYS A 124 -7.01 6.66 3.20
CA LYS A 124 -7.36 5.30 3.62
C LYS A 124 -6.17 4.53 4.16
N LEU A 125 -4.98 5.09 4.05
CA LEU A 125 -3.74 4.43 4.45
C LEU A 125 -3.27 4.95 5.81
N PRO A 126 -2.55 4.12 6.58
CA PRO A 126 -2.14 4.47 7.95
C PRO A 126 -0.85 5.29 8.02
N LEU A 127 -0.30 5.69 6.87
CA LEU A 127 0.98 6.38 6.83
C LEU A 127 0.86 7.65 5.98
N LYS A 128 1.81 8.55 6.13
CA LYS A 128 1.85 9.78 5.35
C LYS A 128 2.26 9.49 3.92
N THR A 129 1.62 10.18 2.99
CA THR A 129 1.79 9.97 1.56
C THR A 129 1.98 11.29 0.83
N LYS A 130 2.54 11.20 -0.37
CA LYS A 130 2.72 12.34 -1.26
C LYS A 130 2.37 11.93 -2.67
N VAL A 131 1.67 12.79 -3.40
CA VAL A 131 1.41 12.60 -4.82
C VAL A 131 2.65 13.02 -5.60
N VAL A 132 3.13 12.15 -6.47
CA VAL A 132 4.29 12.41 -7.34
C VAL A 132 3.90 12.22 -8.79
N THR A 133 4.64 12.90 -9.68
CA THR A 133 4.43 12.79 -11.10
C THR A 133 5.63 12.12 -11.75
N ARG A 134 5.41 11.50 -12.88
CA ARG A 134 6.48 10.84 -13.64
C ARG A 134 7.55 11.84 -14.08
N GLU A 135 7.13 13.00 -14.51
CA GLU A 135 8.06 14.04 -14.96
C GLU A 135 8.95 14.54 -13.82
N ALA A 136 8.36 14.78 -12.65
CA ALA A 136 9.12 15.22 -11.47
C ALA A 136 10.16 14.19 -11.08
N ASP A 137 9.84 12.91 -11.16
CA ASP A 137 10.80 11.84 -10.87
C ASP A 137 11.96 11.82 -11.87
N LEU A 138 11.68 12.08 -13.14
CA LEU A 138 12.72 12.12 -14.16
C LEU A 138 13.71 13.25 -13.94
N PHE A 139 13.22 14.39 -13.52
CA PHE A 139 14.07 15.57 -13.31
C PHE A 139 14.69 15.63 -11.92
N ALA A 140 14.18 14.87 -10.98
CA ALA A 140 14.70 14.82 -9.62
C ALA A 140 15.93 13.91 -9.44
N SER A 141 16.25 13.14 -10.45
CA SER A 141 17.37 12.20 -10.41
C SER A 141 18.72 12.87 -10.63
#